data_56ecd0eb49beff950ebdefd618735ab0
#
_entry.id   56ecd0eb49beff950ebdefd618735ab0
#
_cell.length_a   1.000
_cell.length_b   1.000
_cell.length_c   1.000
_cell.angle_alpha   90.00
_cell.angle_beta   90.00
_cell.angle_gamma   90.00
#
_symmetry.space_group_name_H-M   'P 1'
#
loop_
_entity.id
_entity.type
_entity.pdbx_description
1 polymer ?
#
loop_
_entity_poly.entity_id
_entity_poly.type
_entity_poly.pdbx_seq_one_letter_code
_entity_poly.pdbx_strand_id
1 'polypeptide(L)'
;MSMPRQGPPINPDGFIDQLMRLKRGSVSRRHFLQVTGLGFASLLFGIGGTGSGPANAGTLGKSVSIATWPNYHDPATFEQFSLLHDIAVEVEIIGSNEVMMQRMQTQTAAWDLIVPTQYALAPYANLGLIEPLDLAALPNFDPAANPERYLAPAMFHSGLHALPKNTGTTGIAYNRRRLDAVASWRGFFDTAMGDASGRTIVQDYQLTTIGGALVALGYPFNSIEPDALSKAEDLLMQVKPHLLAIDSDYQPAMRAGDAWLCMCWSNDAAQLVRDMDEIHYSLGSDGGEIWTDYYAIPTGAENKPAAYSLLNHLMDPKIAAIDHLANGGATTDRRVLALLPEEIVSSKVIYPDEASLSALEYAVAVVLTDPNRAAVMSRFKAA
;
A
#
# COMPACT_ATOMS: atom_id res chain seq x y z
N MET A 1 -27.17 36.86 -12.71
CA MET A 1 -26.95 35.62 -11.96
C MET A 1 -25.74 35.83 -11.06
N SER A 2 -25.96 35.99 -9.79
CA SER A 2 -24.87 36.17 -8.82
C SER A 2 -24.17 34.82 -8.61
N MET A 3 -22.85 34.79 -8.82
CA MET A 3 -22.03 33.62 -8.45
C MET A 3 -22.20 33.27 -6.97
N PRO A 4 -22.36 32.01 -6.63
CA PRO A 4 -22.34 31.62 -5.22
C PRO A 4 -20.98 31.96 -4.62
N ARG A 5 -20.98 32.67 -3.49
CA ARG A 5 -19.77 33.01 -2.75
C ARG A 5 -19.05 31.71 -2.37
N GLN A 6 -17.80 31.58 -2.77
CA GLN A 6 -16.91 30.56 -2.24
C GLN A 6 -16.82 30.78 -0.74
N GLY A 7 -17.21 29.78 0.06
CA GLY A 7 -16.93 29.79 1.47
C GLY A 7 -15.40 29.80 1.71
N PRO A 8 -14.91 30.28 2.85
CA PRO A 8 -13.50 30.22 3.16
C PRO A 8 -13.02 28.77 3.09
N PRO A 9 -11.76 28.53 2.67
CA PRO A 9 -11.21 27.17 2.65
C PRO A 9 -11.32 26.57 4.05
N ILE A 10 -11.86 25.36 4.14
CA ILE A 10 -11.97 24.64 5.41
C ILE A 10 -10.53 24.36 5.88
N ASN A 11 -10.24 24.72 7.13
CA ASN A 11 -8.97 24.35 7.75
C ASN A 11 -8.88 22.82 7.94
N PRO A 12 -7.70 22.24 8.18
CA PRO A 12 -7.51 20.81 8.35
C PRO A 12 -8.49 20.17 9.34
N ASP A 13 -8.72 20.81 10.50
CA ASP A 13 -9.64 20.32 11.54
C ASP A 13 -11.08 20.27 11.03
N GLY A 14 -11.52 21.28 10.30
CA GLY A 14 -12.84 21.33 9.68
C GLY A 14 -13.03 20.26 8.59
N PHE A 15 -11.97 19.93 7.84
CA PHE A 15 -12.00 18.85 6.85
C PHE A 15 -12.19 17.49 7.51
N ILE A 16 -11.40 17.20 8.53
CA ILE A 16 -11.47 15.92 9.27
C ILE A 16 -12.83 15.77 9.98
N ASP A 17 -13.36 16.84 10.61
CA ASP A 17 -14.72 16.80 11.21
C ASP A 17 -15.77 16.43 10.17
N GLN A 18 -15.74 17.05 8.99
CA GLN A 18 -16.70 16.74 7.91
C GLN A 18 -16.54 15.30 7.40
N LEU A 19 -15.31 14.81 7.28
CA LEU A 19 -15.03 13.42 6.92
C LEU A 19 -15.58 12.44 7.96
N MET A 20 -15.35 12.69 9.26
CA MET A 20 -15.87 11.85 10.33
C MET A 20 -17.40 11.87 10.39
N ARG A 21 -18.03 13.00 10.08
CA ARG A 21 -19.49 13.12 9.97
C ARG A 21 -20.04 12.36 8.77
N LEU A 22 -19.33 12.35 7.64
CA LEU A 22 -19.66 11.53 6.47
C LEU A 22 -19.58 10.02 6.82
N LYS A 23 -18.49 9.58 7.42
CA LYS A 23 -18.31 8.16 7.85
C LYS A 23 -19.39 7.71 8.85
N ARG A 24 -19.85 8.59 9.73
CA ARG A 24 -20.95 8.33 10.68
C ARG A 24 -22.35 8.45 10.04
N GLY A 25 -22.45 8.75 8.75
CA GLY A 25 -23.71 8.96 8.06
C GLY A 25 -24.48 10.22 8.46
N SER A 26 -23.87 11.13 9.24
CA SER A 26 -24.51 12.36 9.72
C SER A 26 -24.52 13.50 8.70
N VAL A 27 -23.81 13.34 7.58
CA VAL A 27 -23.89 14.23 6.42
C VAL A 27 -23.93 13.40 5.12
N SER A 28 -24.58 13.91 4.09
CA SER A 28 -24.60 13.24 2.78
C SER A 28 -23.28 13.44 2.05
N ARG A 29 -22.91 12.49 1.16
CA ARG A 29 -21.72 12.59 0.29
C ARG A 29 -21.73 13.90 -0.51
N ARG A 30 -22.88 14.31 -1.06
CA ARG A 30 -23.02 15.57 -1.78
C ARG A 30 -22.71 16.78 -0.91
N HIS A 31 -23.19 16.79 0.33
CA HIS A 31 -22.90 17.86 1.30
C HIS A 31 -21.42 17.91 1.65
N PHE A 32 -20.79 16.76 1.90
CA PHE A 32 -19.35 16.66 2.15
C PHE A 32 -18.53 17.26 1.01
N LEU A 33 -18.80 16.86 -0.25
CA LEU A 33 -18.13 17.39 -1.44
C LEU A 33 -18.28 18.90 -1.59
N GLN A 34 -19.49 19.42 -1.31
CA GLN A 34 -19.76 20.87 -1.39
C GLN A 34 -19.00 21.66 -0.32
N VAL A 35 -18.97 21.15 0.90
CA VAL A 35 -18.35 21.86 2.05
C VAL A 35 -16.82 21.78 2.01
N THR A 36 -16.25 20.64 1.60
CA THR A 36 -14.80 20.46 1.52
C THR A 36 -14.16 21.07 0.26
N GLY A 37 -14.96 21.53 -0.69
CA GLY A 37 -14.50 22.09 -1.97
C GLY A 37 -14.01 21.03 -2.97
N LEU A 38 -14.08 19.74 -2.61
CA LEU A 38 -13.67 18.65 -3.50
C LEU A 38 -14.55 18.52 -4.75
N GLY A 39 -15.80 19.04 -4.69
CA GLY A 39 -16.73 19.04 -5.82
C GLY A 39 -16.55 20.20 -6.82
N PHE A 40 -15.74 21.23 -6.49
CA PHE A 40 -15.59 22.42 -7.35
C PHE A 40 -14.38 22.38 -8.27
N ALA A 41 -13.32 21.63 -7.93
CA ALA A 41 -12.11 21.55 -8.75
C ALA A 41 -12.38 20.95 -10.15
N SER A 42 -13.31 20.02 -10.24
CA SER A 42 -13.68 19.37 -11.51
C SER A 42 -14.55 20.21 -12.45
N LEU A 43 -15.27 21.22 -11.92
CA LEU A 43 -16.10 22.11 -12.75
C LEU A 43 -15.28 23.23 -13.43
N LEU A 44 -14.09 23.54 -12.94
CA LEU A 44 -13.24 24.59 -13.52
C LEU A 44 -12.39 24.10 -14.69
N PHE A 45 -12.21 22.78 -14.84
CA PHE A 45 -11.40 22.20 -15.92
C PHE A 45 -12.24 21.58 -17.06
N GLY A 46 -13.57 21.59 -16.97
CA GLY A 46 -14.47 20.87 -17.90
C GLY A 46 -15.40 21.68 -18.79
N ILE A 47 -15.52 23.01 -18.63
CA ILE A 47 -16.45 23.79 -19.49
C ILE A 47 -15.83 25.14 -19.90
N GLY A 48 -15.40 25.20 -21.17
CA GLY A 48 -15.36 26.42 -21.95
C GLY A 48 -14.14 27.34 -21.74
N GLY A 49 -13.04 27.02 -22.36
CA GLY A 49 -11.96 27.96 -22.68
C GLY A 49 -11.34 27.57 -24.01
N THR A 50 -11.54 28.39 -25.06
CA THR A 50 -10.72 28.36 -26.27
C THR A 50 -9.33 28.84 -25.94
N GLY A 51 -8.52 27.96 -25.42
CA GLY A 51 -7.09 28.12 -25.16
C GLY A 51 -6.42 26.82 -25.53
N SER A 52 -5.46 26.88 -26.44
CA SER A 52 -4.64 25.79 -26.90
C SER A 52 -3.95 25.10 -25.72
N GLY A 53 -4.61 24.08 -25.14
CA GLY A 53 -4.02 23.11 -24.23
C GLY A 53 -3.29 22.04 -25.03
N PRO A 54 -2.33 21.31 -24.42
CA PRO A 54 -1.56 20.30 -25.11
C PRO A 54 -2.49 19.23 -25.69
N ALA A 55 -2.22 18.88 -26.95
CA ALA A 55 -2.94 17.87 -27.69
C ALA A 55 -2.80 16.52 -27.02
N ASN A 56 -3.88 16.00 -26.46
CA ASN A 56 -4.34 14.63 -26.42
C ASN A 56 -5.47 14.47 -25.37
N ALA A 57 -6.58 15.17 -25.57
CA ALA A 57 -7.85 14.77 -24.95
C ALA A 57 -8.41 13.59 -25.78
N GLY A 58 -7.83 12.40 -25.60
CA GLY A 58 -8.50 11.15 -25.95
C GLY A 58 -9.82 11.10 -25.17
N THR A 59 -10.90 10.61 -25.79
CA THR A 59 -12.15 10.34 -25.07
C THR A 59 -11.84 9.42 -23.88
N LEU A 60 -12.09 9.88 -22.65
CA LEU A 60 -12.03 9.06 -21.46
C LEU A 60 -12.92 7.85 -21.69
N GLY A 61 -12.40 6.62 -21.49
CA GLY A 61 -13.21 5.41 -21.53
C GLY A 61 -14.27 5.42 -20.44
N LYS A 62 -15.15 4.42 -20.43
CA LYS A 62 -16.20 4.29 -19.40
C LYS A 62 -15.72 3.61 -18.12
N SER A 63 -14.56 2.98 -18.15
CA SER A 63 -13.94 2.35 -16.98
C SER A 63 -12.43 2.57 -16.97
N VAL A 64 -11.84 2.44 -15.79
CA VAL A 64 -10.40 2.42 -15.54
C VAL A 64 -10.12 1.30 -14.54
N SER A 65 -9.14 0.46 -14.84
CA SER A 65 -8.76 -0.67 -14.01
C SER A 65 -7.54 -0.35 -13.15
N ILE A 66 -7.57 -0.79 -11.88
CA ILE A 66 -6.44 -0.69 -10.97
C ILE A 66 -6.13 -2.04 -10.32
N ALA A 67 -4.86 -2.47 -10.39
CA ALA A 67 -4.36 -3.60 -9.61
C ALA A 67 -3.70 -3.09 -8.32
N THR A 68 -4.16 -3.59 -7.17
CA THR A 68 -3.74 -3.10 -5.85
C THR A 68 -3.75 -4.21 -4.80
N TRP A 69 -3.33 -3.87 -3.58
CA TRP A 69 -3.24 -4.77 -2.44
C TRP A 69 -4.59 -4.90 -1.70
N PRO A 70 -4.80 -5.97 -0.90
CA PRO A 70 -5.98 -6.09 -0.03
C PRO A 70 -6.06 -4.91 0.96
N ASN A 71 -7.28 -4.47 1.31
CA ASN A 71 -7.54 -3.45 2.32
C ASN A 71 -6.79 -2.11 2.14
N TYR A 72 -6.44 -1.75 0.90
CA TYR A 72 -5.43 -0.74 0.59
C TYR A 72 -5.99 0.62 0.18
N HIS A 73 -7.26 0.69 -0.15
CA HIS A 73 -7.97 1.92 -0.51
C HIS A 73 -9.31 2.03 0.20
N ASP A 74 -9.72 3.24 0.53
CA ASP A 74 -11.11 3.48 0.91
C ASP A 74 -11.98 3.44 -0.36
N PRO A 75 -12.98 2.54 -0.45
CA PRO A 75 -13.87 2.49 -1.61
C PRO A 75 -14.53 3.84 -1.94
N ALA A 76 -14.70 4.71 -0.94
CA ALA A 76 -15.27 6.04 -1.13
C ALA A 76 -14.40 6.94 -2.03
N THR A 77 -13.08 6.73 -2.10
CA THR A 77 -12.20 7.50 -3.00
C THR A 77 -12.48 7.16 -4.47
N PHE A 78 -12.70 5.88 -4.76
CA PHE A 78 -13.06 5.41 -6.10
C PHE A 78 -14.49 5.78 -6.50
N GLU A 79 -15.44 5.66 -5.56
CA GLU A 79 -16.83 6.09 -5.81
C GLU A 79 -16.89 7.59 -6.09
N GLN A 80 -16.11 8.41 -5.38
CA GLN A 80 -16.04 9.84 -5.62
C GLN A 80 -15.48 10.14 -7.02
N PHE A 81 -14.39 9.47 -7.43
CA PHE A 81 -13.85 9.58 -8.77
C PHE A 81 -14.91 9.24 -9.83
N SER A 82 -15.59 8.10 -9.65
CA SER A 82 -16.64 7.65 -10.58
C SER A 82 -17.77 8.65 -10.71
N LEU A 83 -18.20 9.26 -9.60
CA LEU A 83 -19.26 10.30 -9.61
C LEU A 83 -18.81 11.60 -10.28
N LEU A 84 -17.53 11.96 -10.19
CA LEU A 84 -17.00 13.21 -10.74
C LEU A 84 -16.74 13.12 -12.25
N HIS A 85 -16.32 11.96 -12.71
CA HIS A 85 -15.83 11.77 -14.07
C HIS A 85 -16.73 10.90 -14.97
N ASP A 86 -17.79 10.29 -14.42
CA ASP A 86 -18.63 9.29 -15.09
C ASP A 86 -17.80 8.09 -15.63
N ILE A 87 -16.80 7.66 -14.86
CA ILE A 87 -15.90 6.55 -15.18
C ILE A 87 -15.97 5.53 -14.03
N ALA A 88 -16.27 4.28 -14.33
CA ALA A 88 -16.23 3.20 -13.35
C ALA A 88 -14.78 2.83 -12.99
N VAL A 89 -14.48 2.60 -11.72
CA VAL A 89 -13.18 2.07 -11.29
C VAL A 89 -13.32 0.57 -11.03
N GLU A 90 -12.54 -0.23 -11.76
CA GLU A 90 -12.48 -1.68 -11.65
C GLU A 90 -11.24 -2.05 -10.83
N VAL A 91 -11.47 -2.60 -9.63
CA VAL A 91 -10.39 -2.92 -8.69
C VAL A 91 -10.08 -4.40 -8.73
N GLU A 92 -8.82 -4.76 -9.00
CA GLU A 92 -8.34 -6.13 -8.89
C GLU A 92 -7.32 -6.24 -7.75
N ILE A 93 -7.54 -7.21 -6.85
CA ILE A 93 -6.63 -7.46 -5.73
C ILE A 93 -5.55 -8.44 -6.17
N ILE A 94 -4.29 -8.06 -5.93
CA ILE A 94 -3.10 -8.84 -6.29
C ILE A 94 -2.35 -9.23 -5.01
N GLY A 95 -1.86 -10.46 -4.98
CA GLY A 95 -1.17 -11.01 -3.81
C GLY A 95 0.34 -10.72 -3.77
N SER A 96 1.00 -10.42 -4.91
CA SER A 96 2.44 -10.15 -4.93
C SER A 96 2.89 -9.39 -6.18
N ASN A 97 4.06 -8.72 -6.09
CA ASN A 97 4.69 -8.06 -7.24
C ASN A 97 5.13 -9.06 -8.31
N GLU A 98 5.47 -10.30 -7.93
CA GLU A 98 5.84 -11.37 -8.87
C GLU A 98 4.66 -11.75 -9.76
N VAL A 99 3.47 -11.92 -9.17
CA VAL A 99 2.23 -12.21 -9.91
C VAL A 99 1.87 -11.02 -10.81
N MET A 100 1.99 -9.79 -10.31
CA MET A 100 1.77 -8.58 -11.10
C MET A 100 2.71 -8.52 -12.32
N MET A 101 4.02 -8.75 -12.11
CA MET A 101 5.02 -8.80 -13.18
C MET A 101 4.71 -9.87 -14.22
N GLN A 102 4.44 -11.10 -13.77
CA GLN A 102 4.13 -12.24 -14.66
C GLN A 102 2.92 -11.94 -15.53
N ARG A 103 1.85 -11.39 -14.96
CA ARG A 103 0.61 -11.13 -15.70
C ARG A 103 0.79 -10.01 -16.71
N MET A 104 1.57 -8.99 -16.41
CA MET A 104 1.93 -7.94 -17.38
C MET A 104 2.81 -8.49 -18.51
N GLN A 105 3.82 -9.34 -18.20
CA GLN A 105 4.69 -9.95 -19.21
C GLN A 105 3.95 -10.89 -20.15
N THR A 106 3.00 -11.66 -19.64
CA THR A 106 2.21 -12.61 -20.42
C THR A 106 0.99 -11.96 -21.07
N GLN A 107 0.78 -10.66 -20.86
CA GLN A 107 -0.39 -9.92 -21.35
C GLN A 107 -1.73 -10.58 -20.95
N THR A 108 -1.77 -11.26 -19.81
CA THR A 108 -2.99 -11.85 -19.26
C THR A 108 -3.80 -10.87 -18.41
N ALA A 109 -3.27 -9.66 -18.22
CA ALA A 109 -3.97 -8.54 -17.61
C ALA A 109 -3.55 -7.22 -18.31
N ALA A 110 -4.53 -6.36 -18.57
CA ALA A 110 -4.36 -5.03 -19.15
C ALA A 110 -4.88 -4.00 -18.13
N TRP A 111 -4.14 -3.83 -17.03
CA TRP A 111 -4.47 -2.81 -16.05
C TRP A 111 -4.07 -1.42 -16.53
N ASP A 112 -4.87 -0.42 -16.18
CA ASP A 112 -4.59 0.99 -16.49
C ASP A 112 -3.72 1.66 -15.42
N LEU A 113 -3.84 1.21 -14.16
CA LEU A 113 -3.03 1.66 -13.04
C LEU A 113 -2.62 0.43 -12.20
N ILE A 114 -1.40 0.46 -11.65
CA ILE A 114 -0.90 -0.59 -10.75
C ILE A 114 -0.27 0.02 -9.51
N VAL A 115 -0.19 -0.77 -8.43
CA VAL A 115 0.43 -0.36 -7.17
C VAL A 115 1.62 -1.27 -6.82
N PRO A 116 2.78 -1.10 -7.47
CA PRO A 116 3.99 -1.87 -7.15
C PRO A 116 4.71 -1.34 -5.91
N THR A 117 5.49 -2.22 -5.26
CA THR A 117 6.44 -1.85 -4.20
C THR A 117 7.80 -1.45 -4.81
N GLN A 118 8.56 -0.61 -4.10
CA GLN A 118 9.81 0.01 -4.60
C GLN A 118 10.79 -0.97 -5.26
N TYR A 119 10.94 -2.19 -4.73
CA TYR A 119 11.91 -3.16 -5.27
C TYR A 119 11.53 -3.72 -6.64
N ALA A 120 10.25 -3.62 -7.01
CA ALA A 120 9.75 -4.05 -8.32
C ALA A 120 9.91 -2.98 -9.41
N LEU A 121 10.08 -1.71 -9.04
CA LEU A 121 10.10 -0.61 -10.02
C LEU A 121 11.23 -0.75 -11.05
N ALA A 122 12.47 -1.05 -10.59
CA ALA A 122 13.59 -1.20 -11.50
C ALA A 122 13.44 -2.41 -12.46
N PRO A 123 13.05 -3.62 -12.00
CA PRO A 123 12.69 -4.71 -12.90
C PRO A 123 11.59 -4.35 -13.89
N TYR A 124 10.53 -3.68 -13.44
CA TYR A 124 9.40 -3.30 -14.30
C TYR A 124 9.83 -2.30 -15.38
N ALA A 125 10.60 -1.27 -15.00
CA ALA A 125 11.11 -0.28 -15.95
C ALA A 125 12.09 -0.91 -16.95
N ASN A 126 13.02 -1.76 -16.50
CA ASN A 126 13.99 -2.44 -17.35
C ASN A 126 13.36 -3.39 -18.37
N LEU A 127 12.22 -3.99 -17.99
CA LEU A 127 11.43 -4.87 -18.88
C LEU A 127 10.45 -4.08 -19.76
N GLY A 128 10.40 -2.75 -19.64
CA GLY A 128 9.47 -1.91 -20.38
C GLY A 128 8.00 -2.13 -19.99
N LEU A 129 7.73 -2.60 -18.78
CA LEU A 129 6.36 -2.89 -18.28
C LEU A 129 5.65 -1.63 -17.75
N ILE A 130 6.41 -0.63 -17.30
CA ILE A 130 5.92 0.69 -16.88
C ILE A 130 6.58 1.79 -17.70
N GLU A 131 5.91 2.92 -17.85
CA GLU A 131 6.40 4.05 -18.66
C GLU A 131 6.69 5.29 -17.81
N PRO A 132 7.54 6.22 -18.32
CA PRO A 132 7.73 7.51 -17.66
C PRO A 132 6.42 8.30 -17.64
N LEU A 133 6.12 8.92 -16.50
CA LEU A 133 4.89 9.68 -16.30
C LEU A 133 4.99 11.09 -16.88
N ASP A 134 3.93 11.53 -17.55
CA ASP A 134 3.74 12.94 -17.91
C ASP A 134 3.26 13.73 -16.69
N LEU A 135 4.19 14.37 -15.98
CA LEU A 135 3.87 15.16 -14.80
C LEU A 135 2.99 16.38 -15.09
N ALA A 136 2.94 16.86 -16.35
CA ALA A 136 2.02 17.93 -16.73
C ALA A 136 0.55 17.51 -16.67
N ALA A 137 0.28 16.20 -16.82
CA ALA A 137 -1.06 15.62 -16.66
C ALA A 137 -1.43 15.34 -15.19
N LEU A 138 -0.52 15.59 -14.22
CA LEU A 138 -0.66 15.26 -12.81
C LEU A 138 -0.52 16.51 -11.91
N PRO A 139 -1.32 17.56 -12.08
CA PRO A 139 -1.19 18.83 -11.35
C PRO A 139 -1.37 18.69 -9.82
N ASN A 140 -1.99 17.60 -9.34
CA ASN A 140 -2.12 17.34 -7.91
C ASN A 140 -0.86 16.72 -7.30
N PHE A 141 0.06 16.20 -8.10
CA PHE A 141 1.35 15.72 -7.60
C PHE A 141 2.34 16.87 -7.45
N ASP A 142 2.94 16.98 -6.26
CA ASP A 142 3.99 17.94 -5.97
C ASP A 142 5.28 17.21 -5.56
N PRO A 143 6.30 17.16 -6.44
CA PRO A 143 7.58 16.52 -6.09
C PRO A 143 8.24 17.15 -4.85
N ALA A 144 8.08 18.47 -4.62
CA ALA A 144 8.68 19.14 -3.47
C ALA A 144 8.04 18.76 -2.13
N ALA A 145 6.83 18.24 -2.16
CA ALA A 145 6.13 17.73 -0.97
C ALA A 145 6.59 16.32 -0.57
N ASN A 146 7.26 15.61 -1.48
CA ASN A 146 7.75 14.24 -1.25
C ASN A 146 9.27 14.24 -1.01
N PRO A 147 9.77 13.68 0.11
CA PRO A 147 11.20 13.50 0.34
C PRO A 147 11.89 12.73 -0.78
N GLU A 148 13.12 13.13 -1.14
CA GLU A 148 13.93 12.53 -2.21
C GLU A 148 14.05 11.00 -2.09
N ARG A 149 14.18 10.48 -0.86
CA ARG A 149 14.26 9.04 -0.61
C ARG A 149 13.08 8.22 -1.17
N TYR A 150 11.93 8.86 -1.36
CA TYR A 150 10.75 8.22 -1.95
C TYR A 150 10.64 8.45 -3.46
N LEU A 151 11.29 9.49 -3.99
CA LEU A 151 11.30 9.76 -5.44
C LEU A 151 12.41 8.98 -6.15
N ALA A 152 13.58 8.87 -5.53
CA ALA A 152 14.76 8.24 -6.14
C ALA A 152 14.51 6.79 -6.63
N PRO A 153 13.81 5.89 -5.93
CA PRO A 153 13.54 4.54 -6.42
C PRO A 153 12.70 4.48 -7.70
N ALA A 154 11.93 5.53 -8.00
CA ALA A 154 11.06 5.62 -9.18
C ALA A 154 11.67 6.44 -10.32
N MET A 155 12.88 7.02 -10.12
CA MET A 155 13.56 7.85 -11.09
C MET A 155 14.50 7.00 -11.97
N PHE A 156 14.22 6.94 -13.25
CA PHE A 156 15.04 6.27 -14.27
C PHE A 156 15.48 7.27 -15.35
N HIS A 157 16.33 6.83 -16.30
CA HIS A 157 16.92 7.71 -17.33
C HIS A 157 15.91 8.56 -18.12
N SER A 158 14.69 8.05 -18.32
CA SER A 158 13.61 8.72 -19.06
C SER A 158 12.69 9.55 -18.18
N GLY A 159 12.92 9.62 -16.87
CA GLY A 159 12.12 10.41 -15.93
C GLY A 159 11.51 9.58 -14.80
N LEU A 160 10.53 10.14 -14.12
CA LEU A 160 9.81 9.51 -13.02
C LEU A 160 8.79 8.52 -13.60
N HIS A 161 8.86 7.24 -13.20
CA HIS A 161 7.99 6.16 -13.71
C HIS A 161 6.88 5.77 -12.76
N ALA A 162 6.95 6.23 -11.50
CA ALA A 162 5.93 5.95 -10.52
C ALA A 162 5.86 7.06 -9.47
N LEU A 163 4.70 7.26 -8.87
CA LEU A 163 4.49 8.23 -7.79
C LEU A 163 4.40 7.50 -6.45
N PRO A 164 5.12 7.96 -5.41
CA PRO A 164 5.03 7.35 -4.09
C PRO A 164 3.62 7.52 -3.52
N LYS A 165 3.05 6.43 -3.02
CA LYS A 165 1.73 6.41 -2.38
C LYS A 165 1.89 6.47 -0.86
N ASN A 166 2.44 5.41 -0.29
CA ASN A 166 2.64 5.30 1.15
C ASN A 166 3.85 4.41 1.46
N THR A 167 4.28 4.46 2.70
CA THR A 167 5.36 3.64 3.24
C THR A 167 4.87 2.92 4.49
N GLY A 168 5.54 1.85 4.85
CA GLY A 168 5.25 1.09 6.05
C GLY A 168 6.32 0.05 6.34
N THR A 169 6.02 -0.79 7.30
CA THR A 169 6.90 -1.85 7.77
C THR A 169 6.16 -3.17 7.79
N THR A 170 6.88 -4.27 7.75
CA THR A 170 6.33 -5.59 8.03
C THR A 170 6.85 -6.06 9.38
N GLY A 171 5.94 -6.46 10.24
CA GLY A 171 6.24 -6.89 11.59
C GLY A 171 5.30 -8.00 12.06
N ILE A 172 5.07 -8.05 13.35
CA ILE A 172 4.37 -9.12 14.06
C ILE A 172 3.15 -8.55 14.76
N ALA A 173 1.95 -9.00 14.39
CA ALA A 173 0.73 -8.72 15.15
C ALA A 173 0.36 -9.92 16.02
N TYR A 174 0.02 -9.66 17.28
CA TYR A 174 -0.31 -10.72 18.24
C TYR A 174 -1.37 -10.28 19.25
N ASN A 175 -2.16 -11.24 19.73
CA ASN A 175 -3.17 -11.03 20.76
C ASN A 175 -2.55 -11.16 22.16
N ARG A 176 -2.36 -10.02 22.86
CA ARG A 176 -1.73 -9.94 24.19
C ARG A 176 -2.55 -10.58 25.33
N ARG A 177 -3.83 -10.92 25.09
CA ARG A 177 -4.63 -11.67 26.06
C ARG A 177 -4.36 -13.17 25.97
N ARG A 178 -3.70 -13.63 24.93
CA ARG A 178 -3.41 -15.02 24.63
C ARG A 178 -1.93 -15.36 24.67
N LEU A 179 -1.07 -14.37 24.35
CA LEU A 179 0.36 -14.56 24.17
C LEU A 179 1.13 -13.51 24.96
N ASP A 180 2.30 -13.87 25.43
CA ASP A 180 3.32 -12.92 25.90
C ASP A 180 3.82 -12.05 24.73
N ALA A 181 4.60 -11.00 25.05
CA ALA A 181 5.10 -10.08 24.05
C ALA A 181 6.04 -10.79 23.05
N VAL A 182 5.70 -10.69 21.75
CA VAL A 182 6.50 -11.24 20.66
C VAL A 182 7.23 -10.07 20.00
N ALA A 183 8.54 -9.91 20.26
CA ALA A 183 9.32 -8.74 19.88
C ALA A 183 10.41 -9.03 18.83
N SER A 184 10.50 -10.25 18.31
CA SER A 184 11.51 -10.64 17.32
C SER A 184 10.98 -11.70 16.37
N TRP A 185 11.57 -11.80 15.18
CA TRP A 185 11.23 -12.87 14.24
C TRP A 185 11.58 -14.25 14.79
N ARG A 186 12.68 -14.36 15.54
CA ARG A 186 12.96 -15.61 16.25
C ARG A 186 11.85 -15.96 17.22
N GLY A 187 11.43 -15.01 18.04
CA GLY A 187 10.29 -15.18 18.97
C GLY A 187 8.98 -15.50 18.26
N PHE A 188 8.76 -14.96 17.06
CA PHE A 188 7.60 -15.29 16.23
C PHE A 188 7.54 -16.79 15.91
N PHE A 189 8.62 -17.37 15.39
CA PHE A 189 8.65 -18.79 15.02
C PHE A 189 8.61 -19.70 16.26
N ASP A 190 9.30 -19.33 17.35
CA ASP A 190 9.25 -20.09 18.60
C ASP A 190 7.82 -20.09 19.20
N THR A 191 7.13 -18.94 19.21
CA THR A 191 5.73 -18.81 19.66
C THR A 191 4.78 -19.57 18.74
N ALA A 192 4.98 -19.52 17.41
CA ALA A 192 4.16 -20.23 16.43
C ALA A 192 4.21 -21.75 16.63
N MET A 193 5.39 -22.30 16.98
CA MET A 193 5.57 -23.73 17.28
C MET A 193 5.16 -24.11 18.71
N GLY A 194 4.98 -23.14 19.58
CA GLY A 194 4.58 -23.28 20.99
C GLY A 194 3.16 -22.85 21.27
N ASP A 195 3.02 -21.73 22.01
CA ASP A 195 1.75 -21.26 22.56
C ASP A 195 0.72 -20.82 21.52
N ALA A 196 1.17 -20.45 20.30
CA ALA A 196 0.31 -20.09 19.17
C ALA A 196 0.18 -21.23 18.13
N SER A 197 0.50 -22.47 18.47
CA SER A 197 0.36 -23.61 17.56
C SER A 197 -1.09 -23.80 17.11
N GLY A 198 -1.31 -23.84 15.79
CA GLY A 198 -2.63 -23.88 15.15
C GLY A 198 -3.37 -22.54 15.18
N ARG A 199 -2.69 -21.44 15.60
CA ARG A 199 -3.25 -20.08 15.72
C ARG A 199 -2.39 -19.02 15.05
N THR A 200 -1.42 -19.44 14.24
CA THR A 200 -0.47 -18.56 13.57
C THR A 200 -0.72 -18.50 12.08
N ILE A 201 -0.66 -17.30 11.50
CA ILE A 201 -0.71 -17.10 10.06
C ILE A 201 0.61 -16.48 9.60
N VAL A 202 1.22 -17.08 8.58
CA VAL A 202 2.32 -16.48 7.81
C VAL A 202 1.77 -16.00 6.47
N GLN A 203 2.39 -14.98 5.89
CA GLN A 203 1.94 -14.46 4.60
C GLN A 203 2.23 -15.46 3.48
N ASP A 204 1.36 -15.52 2.48
CA ASP A 204 1.58 -16.30 1.26
C ASP A 204 2.54 -15.62 0.27
N TYR A 205 3.24 -14.60 0.74
CA TYR A 205 4.16 -13.70 0.03
C TYR A 205 5.61 -14.07 0.34
N GLN A 206 6.35 -14.51 -0.69
CA GLN A 206 7.72 -15.03 -0.53
C GLN A 206 8.68 -14.04 0.12
N LEU A 207 8.54 -12.74 -0.17
CA LEU A 207 9.44 -11.72 0.34
C LEU A 207 9.46 -11.73 1.86
N THR A 208 8.29 -11.55 2.49
CA THR A 208 8.17 -11.44 3.95
C THR A 208 8.38 -12.77 4.65
N THR A 209 7.77 -13.86 4.14
CA THR A 209 7.81 -15.17 4.81
C THR A 209 9.22 -15.75 4.83
N ILE A 210 9.93 -15.70 3.70
CA ILE A 210 11.34 -16.14 3.66
C ILE A 210 12.24 -15.11 4.37
N GLY A 211 12.00 -13.80 4.17
CA GLY A 211 12.78 -12.75 4.82
C GLY A 211 12.69 -12.81 6.34
N GLY A 212 11.49 -13.01 6.91
CA GLY A 212 11.30 -13.20 8.34
C GLY A 212 12.01 -14.45 8.88
N ALA A 213 11.99 -15.56 8.14
CA ALA A 213 12.74 -16.77 8.50
C ALA A 213 14.26 -16.55 8.45
N LEU A 214 14.75 -15.84 7.44
CA LEU A 214 16.18 -15.47 7.34
C LEU A 214 16.63 -14.63 8.54
N VAL A 215 15.88 -13.57 8.87
CA VAL A 215 16.17 -12.68 10.00
C VAL A 215 16.13 -13.46 11.32
N ALA A 216 15.15 -14.33 11.53
CA ALA A 216 15.07 -15.21 12.71
C ALA A 216 16.30 -16.08 12.89
N LEU A 217 17.00 -16.40 11.81
CA LEU A 217 18.23 -17.20 11.78
C LEU A 217 19.52 -16.35 11.79
N GLY A 218 19.40 -15.01 11.86
CA GLY A 218 20.52 -14.08 11.86
C GLY A 218 21.12 -13.80 10.47
N TYR A 219 20.37 -14.07 9.39
CA TYR A 219 20.75 -13.71 8.03
C TYR A 219 20.08 -12.40 7.59
N PRO A 220 20.68 -11.65 6.62
CA PRO A 220 20.02 -10.50 6.01
C PRO A 220 18.65 -10.87 5.43
N PHE A 221 17.67 -9.96 5.57
CA PHE A 221 16.32 -10.13 5.04
C PHE A 221 16.33 -10.42 3.52
N ASN A 222 17.24 -9.79 2.79
CA ASN A 222 17.37 -9.89 1.34
C ASN A 222 18.29 -11.05 0.88
N SER A 223 18.75 -11.93 1.75
CA SER A 223 19.70 -12.99 1.35
C SER A 223 19.12 -13.90 0.26
N ILE A 224 19.96 -14.17 -0.75
CA ILE A 224 19.74 -15.17 -1.81
C ILE A 224 20.76 -16.30 -1.75
N GLU A 225 21.59 -16.32 -0.70
CA GLU A 225 22.63 -17.34 -0.53
C GLU A 225 21.98 -18.71 -0.33
N PRO A 226 22.42 -19.75 -1.10
CA PRO A 226 21.78 -21.07 -1.06
C PRO A 226 21.72 -21.72 0.32
N ASP A 227 22.80 -21.60 1.11
CA ASP A 227 22.86 -22.16 2.47
C ASP A 227 21.90 -21.45 3.43
N ALA A 228 21.76 -20.12 3.31
CA ALA A 228 20.82 -19.33 4.11
C ALA A 228 19.36 -19.68 3.73
N LEU A 229 19.08 -19.79 2.45
CA LEU A 229 17.75 -20.19 1.93
C LEU A 229 17.38 -21.61 2.34
N SER A 230 18.32 -22.56 2.32
CA SER A 230 18.09 -23.92 2.81
C SER A 230 17.70 -23.95 4.28
N LYS A 231 18.40 -23.20 5.13
CA LYS A 231 18.06 -23.11 6.56
C LYS A 231 16.74 -22.39 6.82
N ALA A 232 16.43 -21.36 6.04
CA ALA A 232 15.14 -20.69 6.10
C ALA A 232 13.99 -21.65 5.70
N GLU A 233 14.21 -22.45 4.66
CA GLU A 233 13.26 -23.50 4.25
C GLU A 233 13.05 -24.54 5.36
N ASP A 234 14.13 -25.02 5.99
CA ASP A 234 14.05 -25.97 7.12
C ASP A 234 13.20 -25.40 8.26
N LEU A 235 13.40 -24.12 8.63
CA LEU A 235 12.60 -23.45 9.67
C LEU A 235 11.12 -23.34 9.23
N LEU A 236 10.85 -22.94 7.99
CA LEU A 236 9.50 -22.84 7.45
C LEU A 236 8.80 -24.21 7.44
N MET A 237 9.50 -25.27 7.09
CA MET A 237 8.95 -26.63 7.11
C MET A 237 8.70 -27.15 8.54
N GLN A 238 9.51 -26.72 9.52
CA GLN A 238 9.26 -27.03 10.94
C GLN A 238 8.02 -26.32 11.46
N VAL A 239 7.81 -25.04 11.12
CA VAL A 239 6.67 -24.27 11.61
C VAL A 239 5.35 -24.65 10.88
N LYS A 240 5.43 -25.18 9.67
CA LYS A 240 4.24 -25.44 8.83
C LYS A 240 3.14 -26.27 9.52
N PRO A 241 3.41 -27.37 10.24
CA PRO A 241 2.37 -28.14 10.94
C PRO A 241 1.65 -27.36 12.05
N HIS A 242 2.23 -26.22 12.47
CA HIS A 242 1.72 -25.36 13.54
C HIS A 242 0.96 -24.14 13.03
N LEU A 243 0.87 -23.96 11.72
CA LEU A 243 0.17 -22.83 11.14
C LEU A 243 -1.34 -23.07 11.08
N LEU A 244 -2.11 -22.02 11.28
CA LEU A 244 -3.53 -21.96 10.94
C LEU A 244 -3.70 -21.82 9.43
N ALA A 245 -2.91 -20.94 8.80
CA ALA A 245 -2.94 -20.69 7.37
C ALA A 245 -1.62 -20.08 6.85
N ILE A 246 -1.43 -20.17 5.53
CA ILE A 246 -0.47 -19.39 4.74
C ILE A 246 -1.32 -18.46 3.89
N ASP A 247 -1.51 -17.20 4.33
CA ASP A 247 -2.45 -16.26 3.72
C ASP A 247 -2.04 -14.82 4.01
N SER A 248 -2.13 -13.95 3.02
CA SER A 248 -1.90 -12.50 3.18
C SER A 248 -3.17 -11.71 3.52
N ASP A 249 -4.36 -12.31 3.45
CA ASP A 249 -5.61 -11.75 3.98
C ASP A 249 -5.92 -12.31 5.40
N TYR A 250 -5.04 -12.03 6.34
CA TYR A 250 -5.10 -12.52 7.72
C TYR A 250 -6.04 -11.73 8.64
N GLN A 251 -6.49 -10.52 8.26
CA GLN A 251 -7.33 -9.68 9.11
C GLN A 251 -8.64 -10.36 9.54
N PRO A 252 -9.39 -11.08 8.68
CA PRO A 252 -10.62 -11.75 9.10
C PRO A 252 -10.39 -12.75 10.24
N ALA A 253 -9.35 -13.58 10.15
CA ALA A 253 -9.02 -14.57 11.18
C ALA A 253 -8.54 -13.93 12.49
N MET A 254 -7.77 -12.82 12.42
CA MET A 254 -7.37 -12.04 13.60
C MET A 254 -8.60 -11.42 14.28
N ARG A 255 -9.53 -10.84 13.51
CA ARG A 255 -10.76 -10.22 14.02
C ARG A 255 -11.73 -11.23 14.63
N ALA A 256 -11.80 -12.44 14.07
CA ALA A 256 -12.61 -13.52 14.61
C ALA A 256 -12.00 -14.17 15.88
N GLY A 257 -10.70 -13.91 16.16
CA GLY A 257 -9.97 -14.55 17.26
C GLY A 257 -9.53 -15.99 16.93
N ASP A 258 -9.61 -16.39 15.67
CA ASP A 258 -9.13 -17.69 15.19
C ASP A 258 -7.60 -17.71 15.09
N ALA A 259 -7.00 -16.59 14.64
CA ALA A 259 -5.57 -16.36 14.71
C ALA A 259 -5.20 -15.49 15.92
N TRP A 260 -4.07 -15.81 16.55
CA TRP A 260 -3.51 -15.08 17.70
C TRP A 260 -2.18 -14.41 17.37
N LEU A 261 -1.52 -14.86 16.31
CA LEU A 261 -0.21 -14.43 15.85
C LEU A 261 -0.19 -14.37 14.32
N CYS A 262 0.31 -13.30 13.74
CA CYS A 262 0.52 -13.24 12.29
C CYS A 262 1.69 -12.34 11.89
N MET A 263 2.31 -12.65 10.75
CA MET A 263 3.10 -11.68 9.99
C MET A 263 2.14 -10.61 9.48
N CYS A 264 2.46 -9.34 9.70
CA CYS A 264 1.49 -8.27 9.50
C CYS A 264 2.13 -7.03 8.90
N TRP A 265 1.51 -6.44 7.89
CA TRP A 265 1.88 -5.10 7.42
C TRP A 265 1.39 -4.03 8.40
N SER A 266 2.17 -2.96 8.55
CA SER A 266 1.86 -1.89 9.51
C SER A 266 0.54 -1.19 9.25
N ASN A 267 0.10 -1.07 8.00
CA ASN A 267 -1.21 -0.50 7.65
C ASN A 267 -2.37 -1.37 8.15
N ASP A 268 -2.29 -2.69 8.01
CA ASP A 268 -3.25 -3.63 8.57
C ASP A 268 -3.20 -3.65 10.10
N ALA A 269 -1.97 -3.63 10.65
CA ALA A 269 -1.77 -3.55 12.09
C ALA A 269 -2.42 -2.29 12.69
N ALA A 270 -2.30 -1.14 12.02
CA ALA A 270 -2.94 0.10 12.45
C ALA A 270 -4.47 -0.03 12.51
N GLN A 271 -5.07 -0.72 11.54
CA GLN A 271 -6.51 -1.01 11.55
C GLN A 271 -6.89 -1.97 12.70
N LEU A 272 -6.15 -3.07 12.86
CA LEU A 272 -6.40 -4.06 13.90
C LEU A 272 -6.25 -3.46 15.30
N VAL A 273 -5.16 -2.72 15.56
CA VAL A 273 -4.90 -2.08 16.86
C VAL A 273 -5.93 -1.00 17.18
N ARG A 274 -6.40 -0.24 16.19
CA ARG A 274 -7.47 0.74 16.35
C ARG A 274 -8.81 0.11 16.76
N ASP A 275 -9.11 -1.06 16.19
CA ASP A 275 -10.42 -1.69 16.31
C ASP A 275 -10.48 -2.73 17.45
N MET A 276 -9.30 -3.21 17.94
CA MET A 276 -9.17 -4.31 18.88
C MET A 276 -8.09 -4.04 19.94
N ASP A 277 -8.48 -3.69 21.16
CA ASP A 277 -7.55 -3.35 22.26
C ASP A 277 -6.55 -4.45 22.62
N GLU A 278 -6.89 -5.72 22.34
CA GLU A 278 -6.03 -6.86 22.60
C GLU A 278 -4.94 -7.10 21.57
N ILE A 279 -5.02 -6.47 20.39
CA ILE A 279 -3.99 -6.66 19.37
C ILE A 279 -2.85 -5.66 19.58
N HIS A 280 -1.64 -6.19 19.55
CA HIS A 280 -0.39 -5.45 19.55
C HIS A 280 0.37 -5.71 18.27
N TYR A 281 1.15 -4.71 17.87
CA TYR A 281 2.09 -4.81 16.76
C TYR A 281 3.50 -4.50 17.25
N SER A 282 4.46 -5.29 16.82
CA SER A 282 5.88 -5.07 17.07
C SER A 282 6.69 -5.25 15.80
N LEU A 283 7.71 -4.43 15.65
CA LEU A 283 8.78 -4.66 14.69
C LEU A 283 9.73 -5.71 15.27
N GLY A 284 10.36 -6.51 14.40
CA GLY A 284 11.39 -7.44 14.84
C GLY A 284 12.60 -6.69 15.40
N SER A 285 12.96 -6.93 16.66
CA SER A 285 14.19 -6.37 17.26
C SER A 285 15.47 -6.92 16.62
N ASP A 286 15.35 -8.01 15.88
CA ASP A 286 16.39 -8.71 15.12
C ASP A 286 16.45 -8.28 13.65
N GLY A 287 15.57 -7.36 13.20
CA GLY A 287 15.52 -6.83 11.85
C GLY A 287 14.12 -6.95 11.22
N GLY A 288 14.03 -6.85 9.92
CA GLY A 288 12.78 -6.97 9.18
C GLY A 288 12.73 -6.10 7.95
N GLU A 289 11.52 -5.78 7.51
CA GLU A 289 11.25 -5.08 6.27
C GLU A 289 10.67 -3.68 6.50
N ILE A 290 11.18 -2.72 5.72
CA ILE A 290 10.53 -1.45 5.42
C ILE A 290 10.19 -1.41 3.93
N TRP A 291 9.03 -0.90 3.55
CA TRP A 291 8.58 -0.83 2.17
C TRP A 291 7.99 0.54 1.82
N THR A 292 7.95 0.84 0.54
CA THR A 292 7.24 1.99 -0.04
C THR A 292 6.53 1.52 -1.29
N ASP A 293 5.24 1.82 -1.39
CA ASP A 293 4.43 1.49 -2.56
C ASP A 293 4.16 2.72 -3.41
N TYR A 294 3.95 2.46 -4.68
CA TYR A 294 3.86 3.49 -5.71
C TYR A 294 2.64 3.27 -6.57
N TYR A 295 2.20 4.31 -7.23
CA TYR A 295 1.32 4.22 -8.38
C TYR A 295 2.15 4.27 -9.66
N ALA A 296 1.92 3.35 -10.58
CA ALA A 296 2.56 3.34 -11.90
C ALA A 296 1.55 3.03 -12.99
N ILE A 297 1.77 3.58 -14.20
CA ILE A 297 0.96 3.29 -15.38
C ILE A 297 1.69 2.24 -16.20
N PRO A 298 1.08 1.04 -16.42
CA PRO A 298 1.65 0.04 -17.30
C PRO A 298 1.76 0.52 -18.75
N THR A 299 2.81 0.10 -19.44
CA THR A 299 2.98 0.40 -20.86
C THR A 299 1.81 -0.12 -21.70
N GLY A 300 1.22 -1.26 -21.30
CA GLY A 300 0.08 -1.90 -21.92
C GLY A 300 -1.30 -1.36 -21.48
N ALA A 301 -1.36 -0.26 -20.72
CA ALA A 301 -2.62 0.34 -20.30
C ALA A 301 -3.49 0.73 -21.50
N GLU A 302 -4.74 0.23 -21.49
CA GLU A 302 -5.68 0.45 -22.60
C GLU A 302 -6.35 1.83 -22.53
N ASN A 303 -6.54 2.35 -21.30
CA ASN A 303 -7.20 3.63 -21.08
C ASN A 303 -6.30 4.62 -20.32
N LYS A 304 -5.13 4.96 -20.89
CA LYS A 304 -4.16 5.89 -20.28
C LYS A 304 -4.76 7.24 -19.87
N PRO A 305 -5.64 7.90 -20.65
CA PRO A 305 -6.25 9.16 -20.22
C PRO A 305 -7.05 9.01 -18.91
N ALA A 306 -7.80 7.91 -18.73
CA ALA A 306 -8.52 7.64 -17.49
C ALA A 306 -7.56 7.25 -16.35
N ALA A 307 -6.47 6.53 -16.65
CA ALA A 307 -5.42 6.21 -15.69
C ALA A 307 -4.78 7.49 -15.11
N TYR A 308 -4.41 8.44 -15.96
CA TYR A 308 -3.89 9.75 -15.52
C TYR A 308 -4.92 10.53 -14.71
N SER A 309 -6.20 10.50 -15.12
CA SER A 309 -7.27 11.17 -14.38
C SER A 309 -7.47 10.57 -12.99
N LEU A 310 -7.47 9.21 -12.88
CA LEU A 310 -7.56 8.52 -11.61
C LEU A 310 -6.32 8.78 -10.75
N LEU A 311 -5.11 8.65 -11.31
CA LEU A 311 -3.87 8.91 -10.61
C LEU A 311 -3.83 10.34 -10.08
N ASN A 312 -4.19 11.33 -10.89
CA ASN A 312 -4.25 12.72 -10.45
C ASN A 312 -5.28 12.94 -9.32
N HIS A 313 -6.43 12.26 -9.38
CA HIS A 313 -7.43 12.28 -8.31
C HIS A 313 -6.86 11.71 -7.00
N LEU A 314 -6.19 10.55 -7.06
CA LEU A 314 -5.57 9.91 -5.89
C LEU A 314 -4.41 10.71 -5.29
N MET A 315 -3.76 11.58 -6.08
CA MET A 315 -2.71 12.50 -5.64
C MET A 315 -3.23 13.81 -5.02
N ASP A 316 -4.54 14.07 -5.03
CA ASP A 316 -5.10 15.18 -4.28
C ASP A 316 -4.88 14.93 -2.78
N PRO A 317 -4.24 15.86 -2.02
CA PRO A 317 -3.92 15.62 -0.61
C PRO A 317 -5.14 15.30 0.26
N LYS A 318 -6.32 15.81 -0.06
CA LYS A 318 -7.55 15.53 0.70
C LYS A 318 -8.08 14.12 0.41
N ILE A 319 -7.99 13.68 -0.84
CA ILE A 319 -8.35 12.31 -1.23
C ILE A 319 -7.37 11.32 -0.62
N ALA A 320 -6.07 11.59 -0.73
CA ALA A 320 -5.04 10.77 -0.11
C ALA A 320 -5.21 10.68 1.42
N ALA A 321 -5.58 11.78 2.10
CA ALA A 321 -5.86 11.75 3.54
C ALA A 321 -7.03 10.82 3.90
N ILE A 322 -8.08 10.75 3.08
CA ILE A 322 -9.20 9.79 3.26
C ILE A 322 -8.66 8.36 3.20
N ASP A 323 -7.85 8.07 2.18
CA ASP A 323 -7.25 6.76 1.97
C ASP A 323 -6.34 6.36 3.16
N HIS A 324 -5.45 7.25 3.60
CA HIS A 324 -4.56 7.00 4.73
C HIS A 324 -5.28 6.77 6.06
N LEU A 325 -6.36 7.50 6.32
CA LEU A 325 -7.21 7.29 7.50
C LEU A 325 -7.94 5.93 7.47
N ALA A 326 -8.26 5.44 6.29
CA ALA A 326 -8.93 4.15 6.12
C ALA A 326 -7.94 2.99 6.20
N ASN A 327 -6.85 3.05 5.42
CA ASN A 327 -5.92 1.94 5.27
C ASN A 327 -4.82 1.89 6.36
N GLY A 328 -4.58 2.98 7.09
CA GLY A 328 -3.57 3.03 8.16
C GLY A 328 -2.12 3.12 7.68
N GLY A 329 -1.86 3.33 6.39
CA GLY A 329 -0.50 3.49 5.85
C GLY A 329 0.10 4.87 6.15
N ALA A 330 1.42 4.96 6.32
CA ALA A 330 2.12 6.24 6.47
C ALA A 330 2.22 6.96 5.12
N THR A 331 1.83 8.24 5.07
CA THR A 331 1.97 9.04 3.85
C THR A 331 3.42 9.42 3.57
N THR A 332 3.76 9.53 2.30
CA THR A 332 5.04 10.09 1.82
C THR A 332 4.94 11.59 1.54
N ASP A 333 3.73 12.12 1.39
CA ASP A 333 3.45 13.52 1.05
C ASP A 333 3.22 14.37 2.30
N ARG A 334 4.06 15.41 2.50
CA ARG A 334 3.97 16.32 3.65
C ARG A 334 2.66 17.11 3.70
N ARG A 335 2.00 17.33 2.55
CA ARG A 335 0.71 18.04 2.47
C ARG A 335 -0.41 17.15 3.05
N VAL A 336 -0.33 15.85 2.81
CA VAL A 336 -1.26 14.86 3.38
C VAL A 336 -1.01 14.74 4.88
N LEU A 337 0.26 14.63 5.30
CA LEU A 337 0.62 14.54 6.72
C LEU A 337 0.03 15.70 7.54
N ALA A 338 0.03 16.92 6.98
CA ALA A 338 -0.55 18.10 7.61
C ALA A 338 -2.09 18.06 7.77
N LEU A 339 -2.77 17.14 7.08
CA LEU A 339 -4.22 16.95 7.17
C LEU A 339 -4.63 15.82 8.13
N LEU A 340 -3.67 14.99 8.57
CA LEU A 340 -3.96 13.84 9.44
C LEU A 340 -4.08 14.27 10.91
N PRO A 341 -4.96 13.61 11.71
CA PRO A 341 -5.05 13.84 13.15
C PRO A 341 -3.73 13.54 13.88
N GLU A 342 -3.46 14.25 14.96
CA GLU A 342 -2.25 14.08 15.79
C GLU A 342 -2.10 12.64 16.30
N GLU A 343 -3.20 11.97 16.65
CA GLU A 343 -3.21 10.56 17.07
C GLU A 343 -2.68 9.60 16.01
N ILE A 344 -2.91 9.90 14.73
CA ILE A 344 -2.38 9.13 13.59
C ILE A 344 -0.90 9.43 13.40
N VAL A 345 -0.54 10.72 13.37
CA VAL A 345 0.85 11.17 13.14
C VAL A 345 1.79 10.73 14.28
N SER A 346 1.28 10.64 15.51
CA SER A 346 2.04 10.17 16.68
C SER A 346 2.06 8.64 16.86
N SER A 347 1.28 7.89 16.06
CA SER A 347 1.20 6.43 16.15
C SER A 347 2.53 5.78 15.77
N LYS A 348 3.11 4.99 16.69
CA LYS A 348 4.36 4.24 16.45
C LYS A 348 4.17 3.03 15.55
N VAL A 349 2.96 2.58 15.35
CA VAL A 349 2.61 1.54 14.35
C VAL A 349 2.75 2.10 12.94
N ILE A 350 2.24 3.34 12.72
CA ILE A 350 2.21 4.00 11.41
C ILE A 350 3.53 4.74 11.15
N TYR A 351 4.02 5.49 12.15
CA TYR A 351 5.24 6.29 12.08
C TYR A 351 6.22 5.85 13.18
N PRO A 352 6.92 4.71 13.00
CA PRO A 352 7.96 4.28 13.93
C PRO A 352 9.07 5.32 14.04
N ASP A 353 9.80 5.32 15.16
CA ASP A 353 10.96 6.19 15.31
C ASP A 353 12.15 5.70 14.45
N GLU A 354 13.09 6.62 14.21
CA GLU A 354 14.24 6.36 13.33
C GLU A 354 15.13 5.22 13.85
N ALA A 355 15.23 5.05 15.16
CA ALA A 355 15.98 3.95 15.76
C ALA A 355 15.38 2.59 15.40
N SER A 356 14.06 2.46 15.47
CA SER A 356 13.34 1.24 15.07
C SER A 356 13.46 0.97 13.57
N LEU A 357 13.44 2.01 12.74
CA LEU A 357 13.58 1.88 11.29
C LEU A 357 15.00 1.51 10.86
N SER A 358 16.03 1.87 11.64
CA SER A 358 17.44 1.65 11.27
C SER A 358 17.85 0.17 11.19
N ALA A 359 17.09 -0.72 11.84
CA ALA A 359 17.32 -2.17 11.80
C ALA A 359 16.61 -2.85 10.62
N LEU A 360 15.76 -2.13 9.88
CA LEU A 360 14.95 -2.69 8.81
C LEU A 360 15.65 -2.53 7.45
N GLU A 361 15.38 -3.46 6.55
CA GLU A 361 15.90 -3.45 5.19
C GLU A 361 14.79 -3.14 4.18
N TYR A 362 15.08 -2.32 3.18
CA TYR A 362 14.28 -2.29 1.95
C TYR A 362 14.55 -3.55 1.14
N ALA A 363 13.51 -4.16 0.60
CA ALA A 363 13.67 -5.23 -0.37
C ALA A 363 14.47 -4.74 -1.60
N VAL A 364 15.33 -5.60 -2.13
CA VAL A 364 16.15 -5.31 -3.32
C VAL A 364 15.62 -6.07 -4.54
N ALA A 365 15.84 -5.51 -5.72
CA ALA A 365 15.28 -6.02 -6.98
C ALA A 365 15.57 -7.50 -7.26
N VAL A 366 16.74 -8.00 -6.84
CA VAL A 366 17.14 -9.40 -7.07
C VAL A 366 16.18 -10.41 -6.40
N VAL A 367 15.57 -10.07 -5.26
CA VAL A 367 14.67 -11.00 -4.56
C VAL A 367 13.37 -11.24 -5.33
N LEU A 368 12.94 -10.30 -6.20
CA LEU A 368 11.77 -10.43 -7.05
C LEU A 368 11.90 -11.58 -8.06
N THR A 369 13.10 -11.77 -8.58
CA THR A 369 13.37 -12.69 -9.71
C THR A 369 14.24 -13.88 -9.32
N ASP A 370 14.63 -14.01 -8.05
CA ASP A 370 15.47 -15.12 -7.61
C ASP A 370 14.71 -16.46 -7.66
N PRO A 371 15.16 -17.43 -8.49
CA PRO A 371 14.46 -18.69 -8.66
C PRO A 371 14.54 -19.58 -7.42
N ASN A 372 15.54 -19.42 -6.56
CA ASN A 372 15.69 -20.25 -5.36
C ASN A 372 14.67 -19.81 -4.30
N ARG A 373 14.48 -18.49 -4.10
CA ARG A 373 13.41 -17.98 -3.21
C ARG A 373 12.04 -18.44 -3.69
N ALA A 374 11.76 -18.31 -4.98
CA ALA A 374 10.50 -18.80 -5.56
C ALA A 374 10.30 -20.31 -5.35
N ALA A 375 11.35 -21.12 -5.52
CA ALA A 375 11.31 -22.55 -5.30
C ALA A 375 11.08 -22.93 -3.82
N VAL A 376 11.73 -22.23 -2.86
CA VAL A 376 11.50 -22.40 -1.42
C VAL A 376 10.03 -22.14 -1.10
N MET A 377 9.47 -21.01 -1.55
CA MET A 377 8.06 -20.69 -1.29
C MET A 377 7.09 -21.69 -1.90
N SER A 378 7.39 -22.14 -3.13
CA SER A 378 6.58 -23.18 -3.80
C SER A 378 6.56 -24.49 -3.03
N ARG A 379 7.72 -24.99 -2.57
CA ARG A 379 7.80 -26.21 -1.75
C ARG A 379 7.12 -26.03 -0.40
N PHE A 380 7.32 -24.89 0.27
CA PHE A 380 6.66 -24.55 1.53
C PHE A 380 5.12 -24.58 1.38
N LYS A 381 4.56 -23.99 0.32
CA LYS A 381 3.11 -24.02 0.08
C LYS A 381 2.61 -25.45 -0.25
N ALA A 382 3.37 -26.24 -0.98
CA ALA A 382 2.95 -27.56 -1.46
C ALA A 382 3.05 -28.68 -0.39
N ALA A 383 3.95 -28.58 0.58
CA ALA A 383 4.12 -29.56 1.66
C ALA A 383 2.94 -29.55 2.61
#